data_d78817e4070456a57b34963694639abe
#
_entry.id   d78817e4070456a57b34963694639abe
#
_cell.length_a   1.000
_cell.length_b   1.000
_cell.length_c   1.000
_cell.angle_alpha   90.00
_cell.angle_beta   90.00
_cell.angle_gamma   90.00
#
_symmetry.space_group_name_H-M   'P 1'
#
loop_
_entity.id
_entity.type
_entity.pdbx_description
1 polymer ?
#
loop_
_entity_poly.entity_id
_entity_poly.type
_entity_poly.pdbx_seq_one_letter_code
_entity_poly.pdbx_strand_id
1 'polypeptide(L)'
;MEPATMAWTLAAAGFALVYWFVWVMGAAEVQGKRAVDLQMGSIADDKVGDRYSQYWSFFRSPKETAAAATADKVPAFVDTFYNLVTDIYEWGWGQSFHFSPSLPGRSHREATRVHEERVADLLEASPGKRLLDVGCGVGGPMRAIAAHSGSDVVGITINEYQVNRARSHNRKAGLDAQCEVVCGNFMAMPFPDASFDGAYSIEATCHAPRLQDVYGEVFRVLKPGGLYVSYEWVTTPLYRADDPEHVEAIHGIERGDALPGLRRQDEIAAVAKEVGFEVVKELDLALPPALPWWTRLKMGRLSYWRNSLVIRALTLLRVAPKGVSEVHEMLYETAHHLTRGGETGIFTPMHMVLLRKPATAAE
;
A
#
# COMPACT_ATOMS: atom_id res chain seq x y z
N MET A 1 -18.85 -3.48 -46.91
CA MET A 1 -17.55 -4.15 -46.65
C MET A 1 -17.77 -5.64 -46.87
N GLU A 2 -16.89 -6.29 -47.61
CA GLU A 2 -16.97 -7.74 -47.79
C GLU A 2 -16.81 -8.46 -46.45
N PRO A 3 -17.49 -9.58 -46.18
CA PRO A 3 -17.39 -10.31 -44.92
C PRO A 3 -15.94 -10.68 -44.54
N ALA A 4 -15.13 -10.99 -45.54
CA ALA A 4 -13.70 -11.26 -45.33
C ALA A 4 -12.93 -10.06 -44.82
N THR A 5 -13.17 -8.85 -45.38
CA THR A 5 -12.51 -7.62 -44.92
C THR A 5 -12.88 -7.28 -43.47
N MET A 6 -14.15 -7.48 -43.10
CA MET A 6 -14.65 -7.27 -41.75
C MET A 6 -13.99 -8.25 -40.76
N ALA A 7 -13.84 -9.53 -41.13
CA ALA A 7 -13.17 -10.53 -40.31
C ALA A 7 -11.69 -10.20 -40.06
N TRP A 8 -10.94 -9.76 -41.08
CA TRP A 8 -9.54 -9.34 -40.96
C TRP A 8 -9.41 -8.08 -40.13
N THR A 9 -10.30 -7.12 -40.26
CA THR A 9 -10.28 -5.88 -39.44
C THR A 9 -10.52 -6.20 -37.97
N LEU A 10 -11.48 -7.09 -37.66
CA LEU A 10 -11.74 -7.53 -36.28
C LEU A 10 -10.56 -8.32 -35.70
N ALA A 11 -9.93 -9.20 -36.48
CA ALA A 11 -8.76 -9.94 -36.05
C ALA A 11 -7.58 -9.02 -35.78
N ALA A 12 -7.32 -8.05 -36.64
CA ALA A 12 -6.24 -7.06 -36.47
C ALA A 12 -6.49 -6.17 -35.22
N ALA A 13 -7.73 -5.73 -35.00
CA ALA A 13 -8.12 -4.97 -33.82
C ALA A 13 -7.97 -5.81 -32.54
N GLY A 14 -8.36 -7.08 -32.56
CA GLY A 14 -8.17 -8.01 -31.45
C GLY A 14 -6.69 -8.22 -31.15
N PHE A 15 -5.84 -8.43 -32.14
CA PHE A 15 -4.40 -8.58 -31.97
C PHE A 15 -3.77 -7.29 -31.41
N ALA A 16 -4.15 -6.11 -31.92
CA ALA A 16 -3.67 -4.84 -31.41
C ALA A 16 -4.05 -4.60 -29.94
N LEU A 17 -5.27 -4.99 -29.54
CA LEU A 17 -5.73 -4.91 -28.15
C LEU A 17 -4.95 -5.86 -27.25
N VAL A 18 -4.69 -7.11 -27.68
CA VAL A 18 -3.89 -8.07 -26.93
C VAL A 18 -2.44 -7.59 -26.82
N TYR A 19 -1.83 -7.13 -27.92
CA TYR A 19 -0.48 -6.57 -27.90
C TYR A 19 -0.38 -5.40 -26.91
N TRP A 20 -1.32 -4.45 -27.01
CA TRP A 20 -1.35 -3.29 -26.13
C TRP A 20 -1.53 -3.69 -24.66
N PHE A 21 -2.44 -4.62 -24.36
CA PHE A 21 -2.67 -5.13 -23.02
C PHE A 21 -1.42 -5.82 -22.43
N VAL A 22 -0.74 -6.63 -23.21
CA VAL A 22 0.44 -7.40 -22.75
C VAL A 22 1.68 -6.55 -22.64
N TRP A 23 1.93 -5.67 -23.61
CA TRP A 23 3.23 -5.00 -23.76
C TRP A 23 3.24 -3.53 -23.35
N VAL A 24 2.08 -2.90 -23.26
CA VAL A 24 2.00 -1.46 -22.98
C VAL A 24 1.33 -1.16 -21.64
N MET A 25 0.29 -1.91 -21.29
CA MET A 25 -0.41 -1.69 -20.03
C MET A 25 0.27 -2.35 -18.83
N GLY A 26 0.03 -1.74 -17.67
CA GLY A 26 0.49 -2.23 -16.38
C GLY A 26 1.87 -1.73 -15.99
N ALA A 27 2.33 -2.13 -14.83
CA ALA A 27 3.64 -1.80 -14.30
C ALA A 27 4.76 -2.46 -15.14
N ALA A 28 5.93 -1.85 -15.14
CA ALA A 28 7.08 -2.33 -15.94
C ALA A 28 7.47 -3.79 -15.62
N GLU A 29 7.22 -4.23 -14.41
CA GLU A 29 7.49 -5.59 -13.94
C GLU A 29 6.64 -6.66 -14.63
N VAL A 30 5.44 -6.29 -15.10
CA VAL A 30 4.48 -7.23 -15.72
C VAL A 30 4.41 -7.13 -17.24
N GLN A 31 4.94 -6.05 -17.83
CA GLN A 31 4.94 -5.88 -19.29
C GLN A 31 5.75 -6.97 -19.98
N GLY A 32 5.17 -7.55 -21.02
CA GLY A 32 5.81 -8.60 -21.83
C GLY A 32 5.97 -9.97 -21.16
N LYS A 33 5.62 -10.11 -19.88
CA LYS A 33 5.79 -11.35 -19.09
C LYS A 33 4.47 -12.04 -18.75
N ARG A 34 3.36 -11.54 -19.27
CA ARG A 34 2.03 -11.89 -18.80
C ARG A 34 1.60 -13.28 -19.26
N ALA A 35 1.51 -14.23 -18.32
CA ALA A 35 0.42 -15.19 -18.37
C ALA A 35 -0.82 -14.44 -17.84
N VAL A 36 -1.93 -14.51 -18.55
CA VAL A 36 -3.18 -13.82 -18.13
C VAL A 36 -3.80 -14.64 -17.00
N ASP A 37 -3.35 -14.37 -15.78
CA ASP A 37 -3.91 -14.94 -14.57
C ASP A 37 -4.34 -13.78 -13.68
N LEU A 38 -5.54 -13.27 -13.95
CA LEU A 38 -6.17 -12.25 -13.13
C LEU A 38 -6.96 -12.96 -12.04
N GLN A 39 -6.36 -13.06 -10.88
CA GLN A 39 -7.01 -13.57 -9.67
C GLN A 39 -7.45 -12.41 -8.77
N MET A 40 -8.27 -12.69 -7.80
CA MET A 40 -8.64 -11.75 -6.74
C MET A 40 -8.10 -12.29 -5.41
N GLY A 41 -6.78 -12.30 -5.31
CA GLY A 41 -6.08 -12.87 -4.16
C GLY A 41 -6.38 -14.36 -3.98
N SER A 42 -6.76 -14.75 -2.76
CA SER A 42 -7.20 -16.11 -2.42
C SER A 42 -8.73 -16.31 -2.54
N ILE A 43 -9.47 -15.31 -3.03
CA ILE A 43 -10.93 -15.38 -3.14
C ILE A 43 -11.31 -16.22 -4.37
N ALA A 44 -12.17 -17.23 -4.18
CA ALA A 44 -12.72 -17.99 -5.29
C ALA A 44 -13.63 -17.10 -6.16
N ASP A 45 -13.58 -17.28 -7.48
CA ASP A 45 -14.26 -16.42 -8.48
C ASP A 45 -15.75 -16.22 -8.23
N ASP A 46 -16.43 -17.25 -7.72
CA ASP A 46 -17.86 -17.22 -7.40
C ASP A 46 -18.17 -16.46 -6.10
N LYS A 47 -17.17 -16.16 -5.29
CA LYS A 47 -17.28 -15.48 -3.98
C LYS A 47 -16.85 -14.01 -4.01
N VAL A 48 -16.27 -13.52 -5.09
CA VAL A 48 -15.75 -12.15 -5.17
C VAL A 48 -16.86 -11.12 -4.90
N GLY A 49 -18.04 -11.28 -5.48
CA GLY A 49 -19.18 -10.37 -5.25
C GLY A 49 -19.65 -10.35 -3.79
N ASP A 50 -19.67 -11.52 -3.12
CA ASP A 50 -20.03 -11.62 -1.69
C ASP A 50 -19.00 -10.91 -0.81
N ARG A 51 -17.70 -11.10 -1.10
CA ARG A 51 -16.60 -10.45 -0.37
C ARG A 51 -16.58 -8.94 -0.59
N TYR A 52 -16.83 -8.50 -1.82
CA TYR A 52 -16.97 -7.08 -2.12
C TYR A 52 -18.16 -6.44 -1.36
N SER A 53 -19.29 -7.12 -1.30
CA SER A 53 -20.46 -6.68 -0.52
C SER A 53 -20.18 -6.66 0.99
N GLN A 54 -19.44 -7.65 1.50
CA GLN A 54 -18.98 -7.71 2.88
C GLN A 54 -18.05 -6.55 3.21
N TYR A 55 -17.11 -6.23 2.33
CA TYR A 55 -16.23 -5.07 2.45
C TYR A 55 -17.02 -3.78 2.67
N TRP A 56 -17.98 -3.49 1.80
CA TRP A 56 -18.79 -2.29 1.91
C TRP A 56 -19.72 -2.27 3.14
N SER A 57 -20.06 -3.42 3.70
CA SER A 57 -20.89 -3.49 4.92
C SER A 57 -20.20 -2.86 6.13
N PHE A 58 -18.87 -2.84 6.16
CA PHE A 58 -18.08 -2.21 7.22
C PHE A 58 -18.39 -0.71 7.35
N PHE A 59 -18.59 -0.01 6.24
CA PHE A 59 -18.84 1.44 6.20
C PHE A 59 -20.30 1.86 6.34
N ARG A 60 -21.23 0.90 6.48
CA ARG A 60 -22.66 1.20 6.65
C ARG A 60 -23.05 1.57 8.08
N SER A 61 -22.20 1.30 9.06
CA SER A 61 -22.45 1.66 10.46
C SER A 61 -21.95 3.07 10.76
N PRO A 62 -22.64 3.84 11.61
CA PRO A 62 -22.17 5.18 12.00
C PRO A 62 -20.78 5.12 12.66
N LYS A 63 -19.90 6.05 12.30
CA LYS A 63 -18.48 6.06 12.72
C LYS A 63 -18.26 6.10 14.24
N GLU A 64 -19.12 6.79 15.00
CA GLU A 64 -18.95 6.94 16.45
C GLU A 64 -19.16 5.64 17.24
N THR A 65 -19.95 4.72 16.70
CA THR A 65 -20.14 3.37 17.26
C THR A 65 -19.12 2.37 16.73
N ALA A 66 -18.46 2.69 15.62
CA ALA A 66 -17.63 1.75 14.85
C ALA A 66 -16.20 1.62 15.40
N ALA A 67 -15.55 2.70 15.83
CA ALA A 67 -14.11 2.69 16.13
C ALA A 67 -13.75 1.77 17.32
N ALA A 68 -14.50 1.79 18.41
CA ALA A 68 -14.26 0.92 19.57
C ALA A 68 -14.88 -0.49 19.43
N ALA A 69 -16.08 -0.59 18.80
CA ALA A 69 -16.79 -1.85 18.63
C ALA A 69 -16.31 -2.70 17.44
N THR A 70 -15.44 -2.16 16.58
CA THR A 70 -14.98 -2.80 15.35
C THR A 70 -13.48 -3.07 15.31
N ALA A 71 -12.72 -2.68 16.34
CA ALA A 71 -11.26 -2.92 16.40
C ALA A 71 -10.90 -4.40 16.11
N ASP A 72 -11.65 -5.33 16.69
CA ASP A 72 -11.45 -6.77 16.47
C ASP A 72 -11.80 -7.22 15.04
N LYS A 73 -12.58 -6.45 14.29
CA LYS A 73 -13.00 -6.76 12.91
C LYS A 73 -12.07 -6.17 11.85
N VAL A 74 -11.27 -5.16 12.22
CA VAL A 74 -10.37 -4.47 11.28
C VAL A 74 -9.38 -5.42 10.61
N PRO A 75 -8.72 -6.36 11.31
CA PRO A 75 -7.81 -7.30 10.66
C PRO A 75 -8.45 -8.10 9.52
N ALA A 76 -9.64 -8.66 9.75
CA ALA A 76 -10.36 -9.42 8.73
C ALA A 76 -10.88 -8.53 7.57
N PHE A 77 -11.22 -7.29 7.87
CA PHE A 77 -11.62 -6.29 6.89
C PHE A 77 -10.45 -5.89 5.98
N VAL A 78 -9.28 -5.62 6.54
CA VAL A 78 -8.05 -5.32 5.81
C VAL A 78 -7.58 -6.51 4.97
N ASP A 79 -7.63 -7.73 5.52
CA ASP A 79 -7.34 -8.95 4.78
C ASP A 79 -8.25 -9.12 3.56
N THR A 80 -9.56 -8.88 3.73
CA THR A 80 -10.52 -8.93 2.61
C THR A 80 -10.18 -7.90 1.53
N PHE A 81 -9.86 -6.67 1.91
CA PHE A 81 -9.45 -5.63 0.97
C PHE A 81 -8.22 -6.04 0.15
N TYR A 82 -7.16 -6.49 0.81
CA TYR A 82 -5.94 -6.89 0.10
C TYR A 82 -6.13 -8.10 -0.80
N ASN A 83 -7.02 -9.05 -0.45
CA ASN A 83 -7.41 -10.09 -1.40
C ASN A 83 -8.09 -9.52 -2.65
N LEU A 84 -8.90 -8.47 -2.53
CA LEU A 84 -9.57 -7.83 -3.68
C LEU A 84 -8.61 -7.03 -4.57
N VAL A 85 -7.58 -6.39 -4.01
CA VAL A 85 -6.78 -5.39 -4.74
C VAL A 85 -5.34 -5.80 -5.06
N THR A 86 -4.74 -6.80 -4.38
CA THR A 86 -3.31 -7.13 -4.51
C THR A 86 -2.89 -7.36 -5.95
N ASP A 87 -3.63 -8.18 -6.71
CA ASP A 87 -3.26 -8.49 -8.10
C ASP A 87 -3.40 -7.27 -9.03
N ILE A 88 -4.42 -6.44 -8.79
CA ILE A 88 -4.64 -5.19 -9.53
C ILE A 88 -3.53 -4.19 -9.20
N TYR A 89 -3.13 -4.10 -7.94
CA TYR A 89 -2.03 -3.23 -7.51
C TYR A 89 -0.69 -3.70 -8.09
N GLU A 90 -0.36 -4.99 -8.01
CA GLU A 90 0.85 -5.50 -8.66
C GLU A 90 0.84 -5.23 -10.17
N TRP A 91 -0.34 -5.40 -10.80
CA TRP A 91 -0.48 -5.18 -12.22
C TRP A 91 -0.33 -3.72 -12.63
N GLY A 92 -0.97 -2.80 -11.92
CA GLY A 92 -1.04 -1.38 -12.29
C GLY A 92 0.02 -0.50 -11.65
N TRP A 93 0.45 -0.85 -10.44
CA TRP A 93 1.35 -0.03 -9.64
C TRP A 93 2.75 -0.63 -9.49
N GLY A 94 2.86 -1.95 -9.40
CA GLY A 94 4.11 -2.68 -9.19
C GLY A 94 4.12 -3.38 -7.82
N GLN A 95 5.32 -3.70 -7.32
CA GLN A 95 5.47 -4.50 -6.09
C GLN A 95 5.64 -3.68 -4.82
N SER A 96 5.61 -2.37 -4.92
CA SER A 96 5.70 -1.41 -3.79
C SER A 96 4.41 -0.61 -3.73
N PHE A 97 3.50 -1.00 -2.83
CA PHE A 97 2.14 -0.44 -2.72
C PHE A 97 2.13 0.85 -1.90
N HIS A 98 2.97 1.79 -2.23
CA HIS A 98 3.06 3.07 -1.56
C HIS A 98 3.35 4.22 -2.53
N PHE A 99 3.12 5.43 -2.10
CA PHE A 99 3.49 6.64 -2.82
C PHE A 99 4.99 6.93 -2.66
N SER A 100 5.49 7.77 -3.53
CA SER A 100 6.82 8.33 -3.43
C SER A 100 6.84 9.75 -3.99
N PRO A 101 7.74 10.63 -3.51
CA PRO A 101 7.93 11.93 -4.12
C PRO A 101 8.34 11.78 -5.58
N SER A 102 7.67 12.48 -6.49
CA SER A 102 8.11 12.52 -7.88
C SER A 102 9.42 13.31 -7.99
N LEU A 103 10.42 12.73 -8.65
CA LEU A 103 11.73 13.32 -8.82
C LEU A 103 11.91 13.83 -10.26
N PRO A 104 12.35 15.10 -10.48
CA PRO A 104 12.57 15.63 -11.81
C PRO A 104 13.53 14.76 -12.64
N GLY A 105 13.12 14.41 -13.85
CA GLY A 105 13.94 13.63 -14.79
C GLY A 105 14.12 12.14 -14.44
N ARG A 106 13.47 11.64 -13.39
CA ARG A 106 13.51 10.22 -13.01
C ARG A 106 12.19 9.52 -13.27
N SER A 107 12.27 8.24 -13.57
CA SER A 107 11.08 7.38 -13.64
C SER A 107 10.47 7.21 -12.25
N HIS A 108 9.18 6.83 -12.23
CA HIS A 108 8.53 6.51 -10.96
C HIS A 108 9.25 5.39 -10.19
N ARG A 109 9.66 4.34 -10.89
CA ARG A 109 10.39 3.22 -10.28
C ARG A 109 11.68 3.68 -9.57
N GLU A 110 12.43 4.60 -10.19
CA GLU A 110 13.62 5.18 -9.56
C GLU A 110 13.26 6.05 -8.36
N ALA A 111 12.19 6.86 -8.47
CA ALA A 111 11.72 7.68 -7.37
C ALA A 111 11.25 6.81 -6.17
N THR A 112 10.52 5.73 -6.43
CA THR A 112 10.09 4.76 -5.43
C THR A 112 11.30 4.10 -4.75
N ARG A 113 12.27 3.62 -5.54
CA ARG A 113 13.50 3.03 -5.00
C ARG A 113 14.27 4.01 -4.11
N VAL A 114 14.47 5.26 -4.52
CA VAL A 114 15.15 6.29 -3.71
C VAL A 114 14.39 6.55 -2.40
N HIS A 115 13.06 6.48 -2.43
CA HIS A 115 12.22 6.66 -1.25
C HIS A 115 12.38 5.50 -0.25
N GLU A 116 12.48 4.27 -0.75
CA GLU A 116 12.74 3.06 0.04
C GLU A 116 14.19 3.03 0.58
N GLU A 117 15.18 3.33 -0.26
CA GLU A 117 16.60 3.41 0.14
C GLU A 117 16.82 4.44 1.26
N ARG A 118 16.09 5.56 1.24
CA ARG A 118 16.10 6.56 2.34
C ARG A 118 15.73 5.94 3.69
N VAL A 119 14.83 4.98 3.74
CA VAL A 119 14.47 4.28 4.98
C VAL A 119 15.69 3.53 5.54
N ALA A 120 16.42 2.83 4.66
CA ALA A 120 17.65 2.14 5.06
C ALA A 120 18.69 3.11 5.61
N ASP A 121 18.89 4.25 4.94
CA ASP A 121 19.85 5.29 5.39
C ASP A 121 19.44 5.88 6.75
N LEU A 122 18.15 6.18 6.95
CA LEU A 122 17.62 6.71 8.21
C LEU A 122 17.73 5.70 9.37
N LEU A 123 17.64 4.41 9.09
CA LEU A 123 17.82 3.33 10.08
C LEU A 123 19.30 2.99 10.30
N GLU A 124 20.22 3.64 9.58
CA GLU A 124 21.64 3.27 9.59
C GLU A 124 21.85 1.78 9.28
N ALA A 125 21.01 1.26 8.37
CA ALA A 125 20.99 -0.15 8.01
C ALA A 125 22.31 -0.59 7.38
N SER A 126 22.80 -1.79 7.76
CA SER A 126 24.09 -2.31 7.31
C SER A 126 24.12 -3.83 7.45
N PRO A 127 25.07 -4.54 6.80
CA PRO A 127 25.21 -5.98 6.97
C PRO A 127 25.31 -6.40 8.43
N GLY A 128 24.60 -7.46 8.80
CA GLY A 128 24.52 -7.99 10.16
C GLY A 128 23.44 -7.35 11.04
N LYS A 129 22.77 -6.27 10.60
CA LYS A 129 21.56 -5.75 11.25
C LYS A 129 20.34 -6.52 10.80
N ARG A 130 19.39 -6.73 11.72
CA ARG A 130 18.09 -7.36 11.48
C ARG A 130 17.00 -6.32 11.60
N LEU A 131 16.29 -6.07 10.49
CA LEU A 131 15.24 -5.07 10.39
C LEU A 131 13.85 -5.71 10.34
N LEU A 132 12.84 -4.99 10.82
CA LEU A 132 11.44 -5.38 10.73
C LEU A 132 10.69 -4.45 9.75
N ASP A 133 10.04 -5.05 8.74
CA ASP A 133 9.10 -4.39 7.83
C ASP A 133 7.67 -4.60 8.32
N VAL A 134 7.07 -3.57 8.90
CA VAL A 134 5.73 -3.61 9.52
C VAL A 134 4.67 -3.33 8.47
N GLY A 135 4.04 -4.39 7.98
CA GLY A 135 3.09 -4.32 6.87
C GLY A 135 3.75 -4.44 5.50
N CYS A 136 4.59 -5.45 5.32
CA CYS A 136 5.45 -5.62 4.15
C CYS A 136 4.73 -5.86 2.80
N GLY A 137 3.43 -6.13 2.81
CA GLY A 137 2.68 -6.43 1.59
C GLY A 137 3.32 -7.57 0.77
N VAL A 138 3.54 -7.34 -0.51
CA VAL A 138 4.23 -8.30 -1.42
C VAL A 138 5.76 -8.12 -1.42
N GLY A 139 6.31 -7.36 -0.47
CA GLY A 139 7.73 -7.28 -0.17
C GLY A 139 8.56 -6.39 -1.11
N GLY A 140 7.95 -5.42 -1.80
CA GLY A 140 8.69 -4.48 -2.64
C GLY A 140 9.76 -3.72 -1.86
N PRO A 141 9.38 -2.92 -0.85
CA PRO A 141 10.30 -2.15 -0.02
C PRO A 141 11.38 -3.02 0.65
N MET A 142 11.00 -4.16 1.23
CA MET A 142 11.98 -5.02 1.92
C MET A 142 13.11 -5.48 1.01
N ARG A 143 12.81 -5.82 -0.26
CA ARG A 143 13.82 -6.19 -1.24
C ARG A 143 14.75 -5.03 -1.60
N ALA A 144 14.20 -3.82 -1.78
CA ALA A 144 14.99 -2.64 -2.08
C ALA A 144 15.92 -2.28 -0.92
N ILE A 145 15.40 -2.29 0.32
CA ILE A 145 16.15 -2.00 1.55
C ILE A 145 17.23 -3.05 1.80
N ALA A 146 16.91 -4.35 1.69
CA ALA A 146 17.89 -5.42 1.85
C ALA A 146 19.02 -5.34 0.80
N ALA A 147 18.66 -5.11 -0.46
CA ALA A 147 19.65 -4.98 -1.54
C ALA A 147 20.55 -3.74 -1.39
N HIS A 148 20.01 -2.62 -0.88
CA HIS A 148 20.75 -1.39 -0.67
C HIS A 148 21.72 -1.48 0.53
N SER A 149 21.23 -2.03 1.64
CA SER A 149 21.94 -2.01 2.93
C SER A 149 22.74 -3.28 3.25
N GLY A 150 22.39 -4.40 2.62
CA GLY A 150 22.92 -5.72 3.00
C GLY A 150 22.37 -6.27 4.31
N SER A 151 21.32 -5.64 4.88
CA SER A 151 20.68 -6.08 6.13
C SER A 151 19.75 -7.26 5.88
N ASP A 152 19.52 -8.06 6.93
CA ASP A 152 18.41 -9.03 6.95
C ASP A 152 17.11 -8.32 7.27
N VAL A 153 16.05 -8.61 6.51
CA VAL A 153 14.73 -7.99 6.70
C VAL A 153 13.67 -9.06 6.95
N VAL A 154 12.95 -8.94 8.05
CA VAL A 154 11.76 -9.76 8.34
C VAL A 154 10.53 -8.90 8.11
N GLY A 155 9.66 -9.32 7.18
CA GLY A 155 8.39 -8.65 6.91
C GLY A 155 7.23 -9.35 7.60
N ILE A 156 6.30 -8.57 8.15
CA ILE A 156 5.03 -9.07 8.65
C ILE A 156 3.87 -8.48 7.85
N THR A 157 2.95 -9.30 7.39
CA THR A 157 1.68 -8.89 6.76
C THR A 157 0.55 -9.82 7.17
N ILE A 158 -0.67 -9.28 7.24
CA ILE A 158 -1.84 -10.03 7.70
C ILE A 158 -2.38 -10.99 6.65
N ASN A 159 -2.09 -10.75 5.38
CA ASN A 159 -2.69 -11.44 4.24
C ASN A 159 -1.78 -12.60 3.76
N GLU A 160 -2.24 -13.84 3.91
CA GLU A 160 -1.49 -15.04 3.52
C GLU A 160 -1.19 -15.09 2.02
N TYR A 161 -2.07 -14.54 1.19
CA TYR A 161 -1.83 -14.45 -0.25
C TYR A 161 -0.61 -13.54 -0.54
N GLN A 162 -0.51 -12.40 0.14
CA GLN A 162 0.65 -11.51 0.04
C GLN A 162 1.93 -12.19 0.54
N VAL A 163 1.88 -12.96 1.63
CA VAL A 163 3.04 -13.73 2.11
C VAL A 163 3.59 -14.64 1.02
N ASN A 164 2.71 -15.40 0.35
CA ASN A 164 3.08 -16.32 -0.71
C ASN A 164 3.66 -15.59 -1.93
N ARG A 165 3.07 -14.44 -2.29
CA ARG A 165 3.57 -13.55 -3.36
C ARG A 165 4.95 -13.00 -3.01
N ALA A 166 5.12 -12.44 -1.81
CA ALA A 166 6.38 -11.87 -1.34
C ALA A 166 7.50 -12.92 -1.35
N ARG A 167 7.27 -14.11 -0.79
CA ARG A 167 8.23 -15.23 -0.83
C ARG A 167 8.61 -15.62 -2.25
N SER A 168 7.65 -15.64 -3.18
CA SER A 168 7.93 -15.91 -4.61
C SER A 168 8.80 -14.82 -5.23
N HIS A 169 8.52 -13.55 -4.94
CA HIS A 169 9.31 -12.42 -5.43
C HIS A 169 10.73 -12.40 -4.82
N ASN A 170 10.86 -12.69 -3.53
CA ASN A 170 12.17 -12.78 -2.86
C ASN A 170 13.06 -13.84 -3.50
N ARG A 171 12.53 -15.06 -3.76
CA ARG A 171 13.26 -16.11 -4.49
C ARG A 171 13.66 -15.68 -5.90
N LYS A 172 12.75 -15.05 -6.65
CA LYS A 172 13.06 -14.55 -8.01
C LYS A 172 14.12 -13.46 -8.03
N ALA A 173 14.24 -12.70 -6.96
CA ALA A 173 15.26 -11.67 -6.78
C ALA A 173 16.58 -12.22 -6.21
N GLY A 174 16.63 -13.48 -5.78
CA GLY A 174 17.80 -14.07 -5.10
C GLY A 174 18.03 -13.49 -3.70
N LEU A 175 16.97 -13.01 -3.06
CA LEU A 175 17.01 -12.36 -1.73
C LEU A 175 16.27 -13.17 -0.66
N ASP A 176 15.89 -14.41 -0.93
CA ASP A 176 15.13 -15.26 -0.02
C ASP A 176 15.90 -15.65 1.25
N ALA A 177 17.23 -15.60 1.22
CA ALA A 177 18.06 -15.77 2.39
C ALA A 177 18.09 -14.54 3.33
N GLN A 178 17.87 -13.32 2.77
CA GLN A 178 17.90 -12.05 3.51
C GLN A 178 16.51 -11.50 3.83
N CYS A 179 15.48 -11.94 3.09
CA CYS A 179 14.11 -11.41 3.16
C CYS A 179 13.14 -12.51 3.60
N GLU A 180 12.90 -12.61 4.90
CA GLU A 180 11.90 -13.51 5.50
C GLU A 180 10.53 -12.84 5.54
N VAL A 181 9.42 -13.60 5.33
CA VAL A 181 8.06 -13.05 5.43
C VAL A 181 7.19 -13.95 6.31
N VAL A 182 6.51 -13.32 7.28
CA VAL A 182 5.65 -13.95 8.26
C VAL A 182 4.21 -13.46 8.08
N CYS A 183 3.24 -14.39 8.10
CA CYS A 183 1.83 -14.02 8.21
C CYS A 183 1.51 -13.68 9.65
N GLY A 184 0.97 -12.48 9.90
CA GLY A 184 0.63 -12.09 11.27
C GLY A 184 0.04 -10.69 11.37
N ASN A 185 -0.55 -10.42 12.52
CA ASN A 185 -1.08 -9.12 12.86
C ASN A 185 0.01 -8.27 13.51
N PHE A 186 0.32 -7.11 12.94
CA PHE A 186 1.33 -6.20 13.48
C PHE A 186 0.94 -5.56 14.84
N MET A 187 -0.35 -5.68 15.28
CA MET A 187 -0.80 -5.29 16.61
C MET A 187 -0.55 -6.37 17.68
N ALA A 188 -0.04 -7.54 17.27
CA ALA A 188 0.30 -8.66 18.18
C ALA A 188 1.36 -9.51 17.48
N MET A 189 2.60 -9.01 17.43
CA MET A 189 3.67 -9.59 16.61
C MET A 189 4.24 -10.86 17.26
N PRO A 190 4.45 -11.96 16.49
CA PRO A 190 4.97 -13.21 17.01
C PRO A 190 6.50 -13.19 17.16
N PHE A 191 7.05 -12.07 17.60
CA PHE A 191 8.49 -11.89 17.80
C PHE A 191 8.84 -11.62 19.26
N PRO A 192 10.00 -12.10 19.75
CA PRO A 192 10.48 -11.78 21.08
C PRO A 192 10.76 -10.29 21.25
N ASP A 193 10.77 -9.85 22.51
CA ASP A 193 11.23 -8.50 22.86
C ASP A 193 12.67 -8.27 22.43
N ALA A 194 13.00 -7.05 22.04
CA ALA A 194 14.37 -6.61 21.69
C ALA A 194 15.05 -7.51 20.64
N SER A 195 14.32 -7.96 19.62
CA SER A 195 14.80 -8.89 18.58
C SER A 195 15.24 -8.21 17.28
N PHE A 196 14.98 -6.90 17.11
CA PHE A 196 15.32 -6.15 15.91
C PHE A 196 16.19 -4.94 16.20
N ASP A 197 17.16 -4.69 15.31
CA ASP A 197 18.07 -3.53 15.37
C ASP A 197 17.39 -2.24 14.89
N GLY A 198 16.44 -2.35 13.98
CA GLY A 198 15.62 -1.27 13.46
C GLY A 198 14.29 -1.80 12.94
N ALA A 199 13.32 -0.91 12.76
CA ALA A 199 12.04 -1.22 12.18
C ALA A 199 11.59 -0.09 11.24
N TYR A 200 10.71 -0.42 10.29
CA TYR A 200 10.05 0.58 9.48
C TYR A 200 8.64 0.15 9.10
N SER A 201 7.80 1.13 8.79
CA SER A 201 6.53 0.93 8.09
C SER A 201 6.38 1.98 6.99
N ILE A 202 5.93 1.55 5.83
CA ILE A 202 5.66 2.45 4.71
C ILE A 202 4.18 2.35 4.37
N GLU A 203 3.41 3.37 4.78
CA GLU A 203 1.98 3.50 4.50
C GLU A 203 1.12 2.29 4.93
N ALA A 204 1.50 1.63 6.04
CA ALA A 204 0.82 0.42 6.51
C ALA A 204 0.06 0.60 7.82
N THR A 205 0.58 1.40 8.74
CA THR A 205 0.00 1.59 10.09
C THR A 205 -1.30 2.38 10.10
N CYS A 206 -1.63 3.06 9.00
CA CYS A 206 -2.93 3.70 8.77
C CYS A 206 -4.11 2.72 8.81
N HIS A 207 -3.87 1.42 8.60
CA HIS A 207 -4.88 0.36 8.74
C HIS A 207 -5.15 -0.04 10.20
N ALA A 208 -4.33 0.39 11.15
CA ALA A 208 -4.55 0.07 12.56
C ALA A 208 -5.70 0.89 13.15
N PRO A 209 -6.65 0.28 13.86
CA PRO A 209 -7.69 1.02 14.57
C PRO A 209 -7.10 1.92 15.68
N ARG A 210 -6.02 1.48 16.32
CA ARG A 210 -5.28 2.23 17.34
C ARG A 210 -3.78 2.19 17.01
N LEU A 211 -3.19 3.35 16.79
CA LEU A 211 -1.77 3.46 16.46
C LEU A 211 -0.88 3.07 17.64
N GLN A 212 -1.35 3.33 18.88
CA GLN A 212 -0.67 2.94 20.11
C GLN A 212 -0.36 1.44 20.15
N ASP A 213 -1.27 0.60 19.65
CA ASP A 213 -1.11 -0.86 19.71
C ASP A 213 0.05 -1.30 18.77
N VAL A 214 0.12 -0.73 17.57
CA VAL A 214 1.23 -1.03 16.63
C VAL A 214 2.54 -0.44 17.12
N TYR A 215 2.55 0.82 17.52
CA TYR A 215 3.77 1.47 18.00
C TYR A 215 4.28 0.81 19.28
N GLY A 216 3.38 0.33 20.16
CA GLY A 216 3.72 -0.46 21.35
C GLY A 216 4.41 -1.78 20.99
N GLU A 217 3.90 -2.50 20.01
CA GLU A 217 4.53 -3.73 19.53
C GLU A 217 5.88 -3.47 18.86
N VAL A 218 6.00 -2.42 18.03
CA VAL A 218 7.30 -2.03 17.45
C VAL A 218 8.28 -1.64 18.56
N PHE A 219 7.84 -0.87 19.57
CA PHE A 219 8.66 -0.52 20.73
C PHE A 219 9.13 -1.77 21.48
N ARG A 220 8.26 -2.73 21.71
CA ARG A 220 8.57 -3.98 22.40
C ARG A 220 9.66 -4.78 21.68
N VAL A 221 9.51 -4.97 20.37
CA VAL A 221 10.40 -5.83 19.57
C VAL A 221 11.73 -5.16 19.18
N LEU A 222 11.81 -3.83 19.24
CA LEU A 222 13.06 -3.11 19.02
C LEU A 222 14.03 -3.26 20.19
N LYS A 223 15.32 -3.42 19.90
CA LYS A 223 16.41 -3.33 20.87
C LYS A 223 16.46 -1.91 21.45
N PRO A 224 16.95 -1.72 22.69
CA PRO A 224 17.27 -0.41 23.21
C PRO A 224 18.21 0.36 22.29
N GLY A 225 17.94 1.64 22.03
CA GLY A 225 18.65 2.47 21.04
C GLY A 225 18.21 2.27 19.59
N GLY A 226 17.39 1.25 19.30
CA GLY A 226 16.91 0.96 17.96
C GLY A 226 16.03 2.08 17.37
N LEU A 227 16.10 2.24 16.05
CA LEU A 227 15.38 3.27 15.30
C LEU A 227 14.13 2.68 14.63
N TYR A 228 13.08 3.49 14.54
CA TYR A 228 11.88 3.19 13.79
C TYR A 228 11.54 4.34 12.83
N VAL A 229 11.39 4.04 11.55
CA VAL A 229 10.91 4.99 10.52
C VAL A 229 9.50 4.62 10.13
N SER A 230 8.55 5.57 10.22
CA SER A 230 7.20 5.39 9.69
C SER A 230 6.85 6.46 8.68
N TYR A 231 6.23 6.06 7.59
CA TYR A 231 5.56 6.94 6.62
C TYR A 231 4.06 6.76 6.79
N GLU A 232 3.39 7.82 7.22
CA GLU A 232 2.01 7.78 7.68
C GLU A 232 1.06 8.53 6.73
N TRP A 233 -0.10 7.95 6.53
CA TRP A 233 -1.24 8.62 5.91
C TRP A 233 -1.97 9.46 6.95
N VAL A 234 -2.02 10.76 6.75
CA VAL A 234 -2.59 11.70 7.72
C VAL A 234 -3.36 12.83 7.06
N THR A 235 -4.32 13.39 7.80
CA THR A 235 -4.88 14.69 7.48
C THR A 235 -3.92 15.79 7.95
N THR A 236 -3.77 16.82 7.14
CA THR A 236 -2.90 17.97 7.45
C THR A 236 -3.66 19.04 8.27
N PRO A 237 -2.98 20.06 8.79
CA PRO A 237 -3.65 21.20 9.43
C PRO A 237 -4.62 22.00 8.53
N LEU A 238 -4.60 21.77 7.21
CA LEU A 238 -5.54 22.39 6.26
C LEU A 238 -6.91 21.69 6.22
N TYR A 239 -7.00 20.46 6.76
CA TYR A 239 -8.28 19.75 6.85
C TYR A 239 -9.23 20.43 7.83
N ARG A 240 -10.48 20.61 7.40
CA ARG A 240 -11.57 21.17 8.22
C ARG A 240 -12.74 20.19 8.26
N ALA A 241 -13.09 19.77 9.45
CA ALA A 241 -14.21 18.83 9.66
C ALA A 241 -15.60 19.46 9.44
N ASP A 242 -15.68 20.78 9.37
CA ASP A 242 -16.89 21.55 9.06
C ASP A 242 -17.08 21.83 7.56
N ASP A 243 -16.12 21.46 6.73
CA ASP A 243 -16.16 21.61 5.27
C ASP A 243 -16.61 20.30 4.61
N PRO A 244 -17.81 20.25 3.99
CA PRO A 244 -18.34 19.03 3.40
C PRO A 244 -17.45 18.43 2.28
N GLU A 245 -16.75 19.28 1.51
CA GLU A 245 -15.85 18.79 0.44
C GLU A 245 -14.60 18.12 1.02
N HIS A 246 -14.06 18.66 2.13
CA HIS A 246 -12.95 18.06 2.85
C HIS A 246 -13.35 16.71 3.46
N VAL A 247 -14.52 16.67 4.11
CA VAL A 247 -15.06 15.46 4.72
C VAL A 247 -15.30 14.38 3.68
N GLU A 248 -15.91 14.71 2.54
CA GLU A 248 -16.17 13.74 1.46
C GLU A 248 -14.86 13.21 0.87
N ALA A 249 -13.86 14.06 0.64
CA ALA A 249 -12.55 13.62 0.13
C ALA A 249 -11.87 12.64 1.09
N ILE A 250 -11.80 12.94 2.38
CA ILE A 250 -11.18 12.07 3.39
C ILE A 250 -11.97 10.77 3.57
N HIS A 251 -13.31 10.83 3.65
CA HIS A 251 -14.13 9.62 3.71
C HIS A 251 -14.00 8.74 2.45
N GLY A 252 -13.84 9.37 1.28
CA GLY A 252 -13.58 8.64 0.04
C GLY A 252 -12.27 7.89 0.07
N ILE A 253 -11.19 8.51 0.58
CA ILE A 253 -9.89 7.87 0.81
C ILE A 253 -10.04 6.69 1.79
N GLU A 254 -10.65 6.93 2.95
CA GLU A 254 -10.84 5.88 3.97
C GLU A 254 -11.61 4.68 3.44
N ARG A 255 -12.70 4.91 2.71
CA ARG A 255 -13.52 3.83 2.14
C ARG A 255 -12.83 3.09 1.01
N GLY A 256 -12.03 3.78 0.22
CA GLY A 256 -11.37 3.20 -0.93
C GLY A 256 -10.08 2.45 -0.64
N ASP A 257 -9.48 2.70 0.54
CA ASP A 257 -8.20 2.12 0.95
C ASP A 257 -8.30 1.31 2.28
N ALA A 258 -9.50 0.90 2.67
CA ALA A 258 -9.74 0.09 3.87
C ALA A 258 -9.18 0.70 5.16
N LEU A 259 -9.39 1.99 5.36
CA LEU A 259 -8.91 2.70 6.55
C LEU A 259 -10.02 2.81 7.60
N PRO A 260 -9.76 2.46 8.87
CA PRO A 260 -10.72 2.62 9.95
C PRO A 260 -10.96 4.09 10.33
N GLY A 261 -10.04 4.96 9.94
CA GLY A 261 -10.08 6.41 10.15
C GLY A 261 -8.69 7.02 10.02
N LEU A 262 -8.56 8.11 9.27
CA LEU A 262 -7.31 8.85 9.15
C LEU A 262 -7.06 9.69 10.41
N ARG A 263 -5.81 9.67 10.85
CA ARG A 263 -5.32 10.48 11.97
C ARG A 263 -4.90 11.85 11.50
N ARG A 264 -4.83 12.77 12.41
CA ARG A 264 -4.23 14.08 12.18
C ARG A 264 -2.71 13.97 12.26
N GLN A 265 -2.03 14.82 11.52
CA GLN A 265 -0.57 14.86 11.48
C GLN A 265 0.05 15.03 12.88
N ASP A 266 -0.51 15.90 13.71
CA ASP A 266 -0.02 16.20 15.07
C ASP A 266 -0.21 15.05 16.07
N GLU A 267 -1.09 14.09 15.78
CA GLU A 267 -1.33 12.92 16.63
C GLU A 267 -0.17 11.89 16.53
N ILE A 268 0.54 11.82 15.40
CA ILE A 268 1.55 10.79 15.17
C ILE A 268 2.70 10.89 16.17
N ALA A 269 3.31 12.08 16.26
CA ALA A 269 4.40 12.32 17.21
C ALA A 269 3.92 12.26 18.68
N ALA A 270 2.67 12.63 18.94
CA ALA A 270 2.09 12.53 20.29
C ALA A 270 1.96 11.07 20.73
N VAL A 271 1.40 10.20 19.87
CA VAL A 271 1.29 8.76 20.13
C VAL A 271 2.67 8.10 20.29
N ALA A 272 3.65 8.47 19.46
CA ALA A 272 5.00 7.95 19.59
C ALA A 272 5.61 8.25 20.98
N LYS A 273 5.43 9.48 21.47
CA LYS A 273 5.90 9.89 22.82
C LYS A 273 5.12 9.17 23.93
N GLU A 274 3.82 9.01 23.79
CA GLU A 274 2.98 8.26 24.75
C GLU A 274 3.45 6.82 24.92
N VAL A 275 3.86 6.17 23.83
CA VAL A 275 4.42 4.80 23.84
C VAL A 275 5.81 4.74 24.46
N GLY A 276 6.55 5.85 24.49
CA GLY A 276 7.90 5.94 25.06
C GLY A 276 9.01 6.18 24.03
N PHE A 277 8.70 6.43 22.78
CA PHE A 277 9.70 6.80 21.78
C PHE A 277 10.18 8.24 21.93
N GLU A 278 11.45 8.46 21.62
CA GLU A 278 12.00 9.78 21.31
C GLU A 278 11.74 10.11 19.84
N VAL A 279 11.17 11.28 19.57
CA VAL A 279 11.01 11.78 18.20
C VAL A 279 12.32 12.44 17.76
N VAL A 280 13.05 11.77 16.86
CA VAL A 280 14.33 12.25 16.34
C VAL A 280 14.13 13.23 15.20
N LYS A 281 13.15 12.94 14.32
CA LYS A 281 12.85 13.76 13.15
C LYS A 281 11.39 13.57 12.72
N GLU A 282 10.78 14.65 12.28
CA GLU A 282 9.45 14.67 11.71
C GLU A 282 9.47 15.56 10.46
N LEU A 283 8.91 15.07 9.34
CA LEU A 283 8.95 15.77 8.05
C LEU A 283 7.89 15.22 7.11
N ASP A 284 7.12 16.08 6.47
CA ASP A 284 6.29 15.68 5.34
C ASP A 284 7.09 15.69 4.04
N LEU A 285 7.31 14.50 3.47
CA LEU A 285 8.08 14.30 2.25
C LEU A 285 7.30 14.67 0.98
N ALA A 286 6.00 14.96 1.09
CA ALA A 286 5.17 15.42 -0.02
C ALA A 286 5.32 16.92 -0.28
N LEU A 287 5.88 17.68 0.66
CA LEU A 287 6.03 19.12 0.54
C LEU A 287 7.19 19.51 -0.41
N PRO A 288 7.15 20.73 -1.00
CA PRO A 288 8.24 21.21 -1.82
C PRO A 288 9.62 21.05 -1.16
N PRO A 289 10.65 20.70 -1.93
CA PRO A 289 10.74 20.73 -3.40
C PRO A 289 10.18 19.49 -4.14
N ALA A 290 9.51 18.56 -3.47
CA ALA A 290 8.86 17.41 -4.10
C ALA A 290 7.79 17.88 -5.11
N LEU A 291 7.71 17.19 -6.26
CA LEU A 291 6.63 17.40 -7.22
C LEU A 291 5.35 16.72 -6.68
N PRO A 292 4.17 17.21 -7.08
CA PRO A 292 2.90 16.67 -6.61
C PRO A 292 2.77 15.16 -6.86
N TRP A 293 2.68 14.37 -5.79
CA TRP A 293 2.60 12.90 -5.82
C TRP A 293 1.32 12.39 -6.50
N TRP A 294 0.22 13.14 -6.38
CA TRP A 294 -1.11 12.76 -6.90
C TRP A 294 -1.24 12.86 -8.42
N THR A 295 -0.31 13.46 -9.12
CA THR A 295 -0.37 13.63 -10.58
C THR A 295 -0.46 12.30 -11.34
N ARG A 296 0.09 11.23 -10.79
CA ARG A 296 -0.01 9.87 -11.35
C ARG A 296 -1.40 9.26 -11.27
N LEU A 297 -2.19 9.70 -10.29
CA LEU A 297 -3.55 9.20 -10.09
C LEU A 297 -4.54 9.84 -11.08
N LYS A 298 -4.16 10.95 -11.71
CA LYS A 298 -5.02 11.64 -12.67
C LYS A 298 -5.21 10.82 -13.94
N MET A 299 -6.29 10.08 -13.97
CA MET A 299 -6.72 9.34 -15.16
C MET A 299 -7.70 10.15 -15.97
N GLY A 300 -7.37 10.44 -17.25
CA GLY A 300 -8.31 11.11 -18.16
C GLY A 300 -9.54 10.25 -18.43
N ARG A 301 -10.70 10.88 -18.65
CA ARG A 301 -11.99 10.21 -18.93
C ARG A 301 -11.90 9.16 -20.05
N LEU A 302 -11.14 9.44 -21.12
CA LEU A 302 -10.93 8.51 -22.22
C LEU A 302 -10.20 7.23 -21.77
N SER A 303 -9.16 7.38 -20.94
CA SER A 303 -8.42 6.24 -20.38
C SER A 303 -9.29 5.41 -19.44
N TYR A 304 -10.12 6.03 -18.63
CA TYR A 304 -11.10 5.35 -17.79
C TYR A 304 -12.07 4.51 -18.63
N TRP A 305 -12.72 5.11 -19.64
CA TRP A 305 -13.66 4.40 -20.51
C TRP A 305 -13.01 3.23 -21.24
N ARG A 306 -11.81 3.44 -21.76
CA ARG A 306 -11.03 2.38 -22.41
C ARG A 306 -10.75 1.23 -21.44
N ASN A 307 -10.25 1.50 -20.24
CA ASN A 307 -9.95 0.47 -19.24
C ASN A 307 -11.21 -0.28 -18.80
N SER A 308 -12.29 0.45 -18.55
CA SER A 308 -13.60 -0.13 -18.19
C SER A 308 -14.13 -1.07 -19.30
N LEU A 309 -14.00 -0.68 -20.58
CA LEU A 309 -14.39 -1.52 -21.71
C LEU A 309 -13.55 -2.81 -21.79
N VAL A 310 -12.22 -2.69 -21.61
CA VAL A 310 -11.31 -3.85 -21.61
C VAL A 310 -11.65 -4.81 -20.48
N ILE A 311 -11.85 -4.30 -19.25
CA ILE A 311 -12.19 -5.12 -18.08
C ILE A 311 -13.52 -5.84 -18.30
N ARG A 312 -14.55 -5.16 -18.81
CA ARG A 312 -15.85 -5.78 -19.13
C ARG A 312 -15.70 -6.88 -20.17
N ALA A 313 -14.90 -6.66 -21.22
CA ALA A 313 -14.63 -7.67 -22.22
C ALA A 313 -13.91 -8.89 -21.64
N LEU A 314 -12.88 -8.69 -20.79
CA LEU A 314 -12.18 -9.78 -20.14
C LEU A 314 -13.09 -10.57 -19.18
N THR A 315 -13.98 -9.89 -18.47
CA THR A 315 -14.97 -10.54 -17.59
C THR A 315 -16.00 -11.33 -18.41
N LEU A 316 -16.48 -10.79 -19.54
CA LEU A 316 -17.41 -11.49 -20.43
C LEU A 316 -16.77 -12.76 -21.03
N LEU A 317 -15.48 -12.68 -21.38
CA LEU A 317 -14.69 -13.81 -21.89
C LEU A 317 -14.27 -14.80 -20.80
N ARG A 318 -14.61 -14.56 -19.54
CA ARG A 318 -14.21 -15.34 -18.36
C ARG A 318 -12.70 -15.43 -18.17
N VAL A 319 -11.96 -14.44 -18.64
CA VAL A 319 -10.53 -14.26 -18.41
C VAL A 319 -10.28 -13.52 -17.09
N ALA A 320 -11.17 -12.61 -16.73
CA ALA A 320 -11.19 -11.93 -15.44
C ALA A 320 -12.37 -12.42 -14.59
N PRO A 321 -12.18 -12.55 -13.25
CA PRO A 321 -13.26 -12.92 -12.33
C PRO A 321 -14.41 -11.92 -12.34
N LYS A 322 -15.59 -12.37 -11.95
CA LYS A 322 -16.71 -11.46 -11.64
C LYS A 322 -16.32 -10.61 -10.43
N GLY A 323 -16.64 -9.31 -10.47
CA GLY A 323 -16.30 -8.37 -9.40
C GLY A 323 -15.07 -7.50 -9.69
N VAL A 324 -14.23 -7.85 -10.67
CA VAL A 324 -13.10 -6.98 -11.08
C VAL A 324 -13.58 -5.62 -11.57
N SER A 325 -14.73 -5.53 -12.23
CA SER A 325 -15.31 -4.26 -12.68
C SER A 325 -15.67 -3.35 -11.51
N GLU A 326 -16.24 -3.91 -10.46
CA GLU A 326 -16.62 -3.20 -9.24
C GLU A 326 -15.39 -2.72 -8.46
N VAL A 327 -14.35 -3.55 -8.36
CA VAL A 327 -13.09 -3.17 -7.74
C VAL A 327 -12.38 -2.08 -8.57
N HIS A 328 -12.38 -2.17 -9.89
CA HIS A 328 -11.84 -1.12 -10.76
C HIS A 328 -12.55 0.22 -10.56
N GLU A 329 -13.88 0.21 -10.46
CA GLU A 329 -14.66 1.42 -10.17
C GLU A 329 -14.30 2.01 -8.82
N MET A 330 -14.25 1.19 -7.77
CA MET A 330 -13.83 1.59 -6.44
C MET A 330 -12.45 2.26 -6.46
N LEU A 331 -11.46 1.66 -7.13
CA LEU A 331 -10.12 2.22 -7.22
C LEU A 331 -10.06 3.51 -8.03
N TYR A 332 -10.90 3.66 -9.05
CA TYR A 332 -11.00 4.90 -9.81
C TYR A 332 -11.55 6.04 -8.96
N GLU A 333 -12.63 5.81 -8.22
CA GLU A 333 -13.20 6.79 -7.28
C GLU A 333 -12.18 7.13 -6.17
N THR A 334 -11.50 6.13 -5.63
CA THR A 334 -10.43 6.33 -4.64
C THR A 334 -9.32 7.22 -5.17
N ALA A 335 -8.85 7.00 -6.40
CA ALA A 335 -7.84 7.83 -7.05
C ALA A 335 -8.31 9.29 -7.22
N HIS A 336 -9.63 9.50 -7.43
CA HIS A 336 -10.21 10.84 -7.47
C HIS A 336 -10.15 11.54 -6.10
N HIS A 337 -10.55 10.85 -5.03
CA HIS A 337 -10.49 11.39 -3.66
C HIS A 337 -9.05 11.65 -3.21
N LEU A 338 -8.11 10.74 -3.48
CA LEU A 338 -6.67 10.93 -3.22
C LEU A 338 -6.12 12.16 -3.97
N THR A 339 -6.48 12.31 -5.24
CA THR A 339 -6.10 13.48 -6.05
C THR A 339 -6.64 14.76 -5.42
N ARG A 340 -7.92 14.77 -5.03
CA ARG A 340 -8.55 15.93 -4.37
C ARG A 340 -7.88 16.25 -3.04
N GLY A 341 -7.58 15.24 -2.22
CA GLY A 341 -6.85 15.40 -0.96
C GLY A 341 -5.47 16.03 -1.13
N GLY A 342 -4.73 15.61 -2.18
CA GLY A 342 -3.43 16.18 -2.52
C GLY A 342 -3.52 17.59 -3.09
N GLU A 343 -4.46 17.87 -4.00
CA GLU A 343 -4.65 19.20 -4.61
C GLU A 343 -5.06 20.27 -3.60
N THR A 344 -5.89 19.91 -2.64
CA THR A 344 -6.33 20.81 -1.56
C THR A 344 -5.34 20.89 -0.41
N GLY A 345 -4.35 19.95 -0.39
CA GLY A 345 -3.36 19.87 0.66
C GLY A 345 -3.89 19.33 2.00
N ILE A 346 -5.13 18.85 2.07
CA ILE A 346 -5.75 18.36 3.31
C ILE A 346 -5.29 16.96 3.71
N PHE A 347 -4.58 16.27 2.83
CA PHE A 347 -4.10 14.91 3.01
C PHE A 347 -2.66 14.76 2.49
N THR A 348 -1.85 14.01 3.21
CA THR A 348 -0.53 13.56 2.78
C THR A 348 -0.33 12.08 3.09
N PRO A 349 0.21 11.27 2.15
CA PRO A 349 0.56 9.88 2.40
C PRO A 349 1.99 9.71 2.92
N MET A 350 2.79 10.77 3.01
CA MET A 350 4.23 10.71 3.21
C MET A 350 4.70 11.53 4.42
N HIS A 351 3.87 11.60 5.48
CA HIS A 351 4.28 12.17 6.74
C HIS A 351 5.26 11.21 7.43
N MET A 352 6.55 11.56 7.40
CA MET A 352 7.63 10.74 7.94
C MET A 352 7.92 11.11 9.39
N VAL A 353 8.01 10.09 10.24
CA VAL A 353 8.59 10.19 11.58
C VAL A 353 9.77 9.22 11.72
N LEU A 354 10.87 9.72 12.27
CA LEU A 354 12.01 8.92 12.73
C LEU A 354 12.00 8.92 14.24
N LEU A 355 11.86 7.75 14.82
CA LEU A 355 11.69 7.50 16.24
C LEU A 355 12.87 6.69 16.77
N ARG A 356 13.24 6.89 18.04
CA ARG A 356 14.25 6.10 18.73
C ARG A 356 13.67 5.49 19.99
N LYS A 357 13.87 4.19 20.18
CA LYS A 357 13.67 3.57 21.49
C LYS A 357 14.83 4.00 22.39
N PRO A 358 14.58 4.63 23.54
CA PRO A 358 15.65 5.04 24.46
C PRO A 358 16.60 3.88 24.76
N ALA A 359 17.90 4.14 24.82
CA ALA A 359 18.83 3.20 25.40
C ALA A 359 18.48 3.06 26.90
N THR A 360 18.41 1.84 27.41
CA THR A 360 18.36 1.67 28.86
C THR A 360 19.58 2.39 29.46
N ALA A 361 19.34 3.28 30.42
CA ALA A 361 20.48 3.84 31.17
C ALA A 361 21.35 2.68 31.64
N ALA A 362 22.66 2.72 31.34
CA ALA A 362 23.58 1.78 31.94
C ALA A 362 23.48 1.98 33.45
N GLU A 363 23.02 0.94 34.18
CA GLU A 363 23.04 0.92 35.62
C GLU A 363 24.46 1.07 36.14
#